data_64d48706e262f2c5ef9c09eaddf10265
#
_entry.id   64d48706e262f2c5ef9c09eaddf10265
#
_cell.length_a   1.000
_cell.length_b   1.000
_cell.length_c   1.000
_cell.angle_alpha   90.00
_cell.angle_beta   90.00
_cell.angle_gamma   90.00
#
_symmetry.space_group_name_H-M   'P 1'
#
loop_
_entity.id
_entity.type
_entity.pdbx_description
1 polymer ?
#
loop_
_entity_poly.entity_id
_entity_poly.type
_entity_poly.pdbx_seq_one_letter_code
_entity_poly.pdbx_strand_id
1 'polypeptide(L)'
;MKKLIRWLMTVSLLATVILTYKILSIALADSVDYTRNNWLSFKLLASDEIINAPMLNSGTLIHYRTADGNTPQIEEIEYSDSINKNILINYLKSSGYTEIADPVFGSRWTLSGSNKSAYIATEGRVLKLTFIETR
;
A
#
# COMPACT_ATOMS: atom_id res chain seq x y z
N MET A 1 24.94 7.27 39.46
CA MET A 1 24.76 8.02 38.19
C MET A 1 25.45 7.35 37.01
N LYS A 2 26.77 7.07 36.98
CA LYS A 2 27.50 6.49 35.84
C LYS A 2 26.96 5.14 35.36
N LYS A 3 26.53 4.22 36.26
CA LYS A 3 25.95 2.92 35.90
C LYS A 3 24.60 3.06 35.22
N LEU A 4 23.73 3.98 35.68
CA LEU A 4 22.42 4.26 35.08
C LEU A 4 22.56 4.80 33.67
N ILE A 5 23.49 5.75 33.47
CA ILE A 5 23.76 6.33 32.15
C ILE A 5 24.25 5.26 31.18
N ARG A 6 25.17 4.41 31.57
CA ARG A 6 25.66 3.29 30.74
C ARG A 6 24.52 2.34 30.36
N TRP A 7 23.66 1.99 31.33
CA TRP A 7 22.50 1.11 31.08
C TRP A 7 21.52 1.75 30.09
N LEU A 8 21.19 3.04 30.25
CA LEU A 8 20.34 3.79 29.31
C LEU A 8 20.93 3.84 27.91
N MET A 9 22.24 4.08 27.78
CA MET A 9 22.94 4.09 26.47
C MET A 9 22.86 2.70 25.80
N THR A 10 23.06 1.62 26.58
CA THR A 10 22.96 0.24 26.03
C THR A 10 21.55 -0.07 25.54
N VAL A 11 20.51 0.28 26.32
CA VAL A 11 19.11 0.08 25.93
C VAL A 11 18.76 0.90 24.69
N SER A 12 19.18 2.16 24.64
CA SER A 12 18.98 3.03 23.47
C SER A 12 19.65 2.46 22.22
N LEU A 13 20.90 2.01 22.32
CA LEU A 13 21.60 1.39 21.20
C LEU A 13 20.87 0.13 20.71
N LEU A 14 20.47 -0.73 21.61
CA LEU A 14 19.72 -1.96 21.26
C LEU A 14 18.40 -1.65 20.57
N ALA A 15 17.64 -0.68 21.08
CA ALA A 15 16.38 -0.23 20.48
C ALA A 15 16.62 0.32 19.05
N THR A 16 17.69 1.10 18.85
CA THR A 16 18.04 1.62 17.51
C THR A 16 18.38 0.49 16.56
N VAL A 17 19.16 -0.50 16.98
CA VAL A 17 19.51 -1.66 16.11
C VAL A 17 18.25 -2.45 15.72
N ILE A 18 17.35 -2.70 16.68
CA ILE A 18 16.08 -3.42 16.40
C ILE A 18 15.21 -2.64 15.41
N LEU A 19 15.09 -1.32 15.59
CA LEU A 19 14.30 -0.47 14.71
C LEU A 19 14.89 -0.44 13.30
N THR A 20 16.20 -0.26 13.19
CA THR A 20 16.91 -0.28 11.90
C THR A 20 16.71 -1.61 11.18
N TYR A 21 16.84 -2.73 11.90
CA TYR A 21 16.59 -4.05 11.33
C TYR A 21 15.16 -4.20 10.80
N LYS A 22 14.15 -3.76 11.55
CA LYS A 22 12.75 -3.78 11.09
C LYS A 22 12.52 -2.91 9.85
N ILE A 23 13.08 -1.72 9.82
CA ILE A 23 12.96 -0.83 8.65
C ILE A 23 13.58 -1.48 7.41
N LEU A 24 14.80 -2.02 7.54
CA LEU A 24 15.47 -2.71 6.44
C LEU A 24 14.73 -3.95 5.97
N SER A 25 14.17 -4.74 6.88
CA SER A 25 13.40 -5.94 6.53
C SER A 25 12.15 -5.62 5.72
N ILE A 26 11.47 -4.49 6.01
CA ILE A 26 10.32 -4.02 5.24
C ILE A 26 10.76 -3.45 3.89
N ALA A 27 11.80 -2.61 3.89
CA ALA A 27 12.26 -1.91 2.68
C ALA A 27 12.89 -2.84 1.63
N LEU A 28 13.44 -3.99 2.06
CA LEU A 28 14.08 -4.97 1.17
C LEU A 28 13.16 -6.16 0.86
N ALA A 29 11.93 -6.17 1.34
CA ALA A 29 10.99 -7.24 1.04
C ALA A 29 10.41 -7.08 -0.38
N ASP A 30 10.34 -8.16 -1.14
CA ASP A 30 9.74 -8.18 -2.47
C ASP A 30 8.23 -7.97 -2.41
N SER A 31 7.59 -8.44 -1.35
CA SER A 31 6.17 -8.25 -1.07
C SER A 31 5.90 -8.16 0.42
N VAL A 32 4.93 -7.34 0.79
CA VAL A 32 4.51 -7.14 2.19
C VAL A 32 3.00 -7.00 2.27
N ASP A 33 2.39 -7.81 3.12
CA ASP A 33 0.98 -7.67 3.49
C ASP A 33 0.89 -6.88 4.79
N TYR A 34 0.10 -5.82 4.79
CA TYR A 34 -0.04 -4.97 5.97
C TYR A 34 -1.44 -4.36 6.08
N THR A 35 -1.73 -3.83 7.23
CA THR A 35 -2.96 -3.06 7.49
C THR A 35 -2.58 -1.67 7.97
N ARG A 36 -3.55 -0.78 8.07
CA ARG A 36 -3.35 0.57 8.62
C ARG A 36 -2.77 0.55 10.04
N ASN A 37 -3.04 -0.50 10.82
CA ASN A 37 -2.50 -0.67 12.19
C ASN A 37 -1.01 -1.00 12.20
N ASN A 38 -0.47 -1.57 11.12
CA ASN A 38 0.96 -1.77 10.94
C ASN A 38 1.63 -0.44 10.57
N TRP A 39 1.61 0.52 11.51
CA TRP A 39 1.98 1.91 11.25
C TRP A 39 3.33 2.08 10.54
N LEU A 40 4.31 1.23 10.84
CA LEU A 40 5.63 1.29 10.24
C LEU A 40 5.58 0.90 8.76
N SER A 41 4.98 -0.24 8.43
CA SER A 41 4.80 -0.68 7.04
C SER A 41 3.91 0.30 6.27
N PHE A 42 2.81 0.75 6.88
CA PHE A 42 1.91 1.73 6.27
C PHE A 42 2.63 3.05 5.95
N LYS A 43 3.46 3.56 6.87
CA LYS A 43 4.20 4.80 6.66
C LYS A 43 5.33 4.68 5.64
N LEU A 44 5.93 3.50 5.51
CA LEU A 44 7.06 3.26 4.61
C LEU A 44 6.63 2.89 3.19
N LEU A 45 5.50 2.19 3.03
CA LEU A 45 5.11 1.54 1.78
C LEU A 45 3.88 2.16 1.12
N ALA A 46 2.91 2.70 1.91
CA ALA A 46 1.66 3.19 1.34
C ALA A 46 1.90 4.44 0.49
N SER A 47 1.46 4.38 -0.77
CA SER A 47 1.41 5.54 -1.65
C SER A 47 0.32 6.53 -1.25
N ASP A 48 0.30 7.72 -1.85
CA ASP A 48 -0.74 8.71 -1.62
C ASP A 48 -2.12 8.16 -2.00
N GLU A 49 -2.19 7.31 -3.03
CA GLU A 49 -3.40 6.61 -3.45
C GLU A 49 -3.93 5.68 -2.35
N ILE A 50 -3.05 4.97 -1.67
CA ILE A 50 -3.44 4.09 -0.54
C ILE A 50 -3.82 4.92 0.68
N ILE A 51 -3.06 5.95 1.01
CA ILE A 51 -3.31 6.80 2.20
C ILE A 51 -4.68 7.47 2.12
N ASN A 52 -5.08 7.91 0.92
CA ASN A 52 -6.32 8.63 0.67
C ASN A 52 -7.47 7.72 0.23
N ALA A 53 -7.26 6.41 0.13
CA ALA A 53 -8.29 5.46 -0.28
C ALA A 53 -9.48 5.45 0.69
N PRO A 54 -10.73 5.38 0.16
CA PRO A 54 -11.92 5.45 0.98
C PRO A 54 -12.07 4.20 1.87
N MET A 55 -12.71 4.38 3.04
CA MET A 55 -13.10 3.31 3.95
C MET A 55 -11.98 2.36 4.38
N LEU A 56 -10.74 2.82 4.39
CA LEU A 56 -9.65 2.09 5.03
C LEU A 56 -9.90 2.02 6.54
N ASN A 57 -10.31 0.85 7.01
CA ASN A 57 -10.38 0.56 8.44
C ASN A 57 -9.11 -0.15 8.92
N SER A 58 -9.04 -0.40 10.22
CA SER A 58 -7.87 -1.04 10.84
C SER A 58 -7.62 -2.48 10.40
N GLY A 59 -8.63 -3.16 9.87
CA GLY A 59 -8.56 -4.55 9.41
C GLY A 59 -8.47 -4.70 7.89
N THR A 60 -8.56 -3.60 7.11
CA THR A 60 -8.43 -3.65 5.65
C THR A 60 -7.02 -4.09 5.28
N LEU A 61 -6.93 -5.17 4.50
CA LEU A 61 -5.67 -5.75 4.07
C LEU A 61 -5.14 -5.00 2.84
N ILE A 62 -3.86 -4.70 2.86
CA ILE A 62 -3.16 -4.04 1.78
C ILE A 62 -1.97 -4.92 1.39
N HIS A 63 -1.92 -5.30 0.12
CA HIS A 63 -0.84 -6.06 -0.48
C HIS A 63 0.09 -5.11 -1.22
N TYR A 64 1.35 -5.10 -0.87
CA TYR A 64 2.39 -4.35 -1.56
C TYR A 64 3.36 -5.32 -2.23
N ARG A 65 3.72 -5.04 -3.47
CA ARG A 65 4.81 -5.69 -4.18
C ARG A 65 5.70 -4.65 -4.83
N THR A 66 7.00 -4.73 -4.53
CA THR A 66 8.00 -3.84 -5.13
C THR A 66 8.20 -4.12 -6.61
N ALA A 67 8.61 -3.08 -7.34
CA ALA A 67 9.04 -3.25 -8.72
C ALA A 67 10.38 -4.00 -8.77
N ASP A 68 10.45 -5.04 -9.60
CA ASP A 68 11.68 -5.80 -9.85
C ASP A 68 11.87 -6.08 -11.34
N GLY A 69 12.94 -5.57 -11.91
CA GLY A 69 13.24 -5.65 -13.34
C GLY A 69 12.09 -5.10 -14.18
N ASN A 70 11.43 -5.96 -14.96
CA ASN A 70 10.27 -5.63 -15.79
C ASN A 70 8.93 -5.74 -15.03
N THR A 71 8.94 -6.17 -13.77
CA THR A 71 7.73 -6.28 -12.96
C THR A 71 7.38 -4.92 -12.38
N PRO A 72 6.15 -4.41 -12.58
CA PRO A 72 5.73 -3.14 -12.00
C PRO A 72 5.56 -3.23 -10.48
N GLN A 73 5.58 -2.08 -9.81
CA GLN A 73 5.11 -1.98 -8.45
C GLN A 73 3.59 -2.16 -8.43
N ILE A 74 3.10 -2.92 -7.45
CA ILE A 74 1.68 -3.17 -7.27
C ILE A 74 1.30 -2.89 -5.82
N GLU A 75 0.22 -2.15 -5.64
CA GLU A 75 -0.46 -1.96 -4.36
C GLU A 75 -1.92 -2.33 -4.53
N GLU A 76 -2.41 -3.27 -3.73
CA GLU A 76 -3.78 -3.75 -3.81
C GLU A 76 -4.46 -3.65 -2.45
N ILE A 77 -5.66 -3.09 -2.41
CA ILE A 77 -6.52 -3.03 -1.22
C ILE A 77 -7.62 -4.06 -1.37
N GLU A 78 -7.75 -4.94 -0.40
CA GLU A 78 -8.86 -5.87 -0.29
C GLU A 78 -9.95 -5.31 0.62
N TYR A 79 -11.10 -5.00 0.02
CA TYR A 79 -12.29 -4.58 0.75
C TYR A 79 -13.21 -5.78 0.98
N SER A 80 -13.65 -5.97 2.21
CA SER A 80 -14.72 -6.92 2.52
C SER A 80 -16.06 -6.44 1.97
N ASP A 81 -17.06 -7.31 1.89
CA ASP A 81 -18.40 -7.19 1.25
C ASP A 81 -19.18 -5.88 1.41
N SER A 82 -18.74 -4.95 2.23
CA SER A 82 -19.52 -3.78 2.63
C SER A 82 -19.29 -2.52 1.81
N ILE A 83 -18.33 -2.52 0.87
CA ILE A 83 -18.05 -1.33 0.07
C ILE A 83 -18.78 -1.36 -1.27
N ASN A 84 -19.45 -0.25 -1.60
CA ASN A 84 -20.06 -0.08 -2.92
C ASN A 84 -18.96 0.30 -3.94
N LYS A 85 -18.90 -0.44 -5.05
CA LYS A 85 -17.97 -0.19 -6.16
C LYS A 85 -17.98 1.28 -6.63
N ASN A 86 -19.15 1.94 -6.60
CA ASN A 86 -19.27 3.34 -6.99
C ASN A 86 -18.45 4.30 -6.10
N ILE A 87 -18.19 3.93 -4.84
CA ILE A 87 -17.33 4.73 -3.95
C ILE A 87 -15.89 4.73 -4.49
N LEU A 88 -15.39 3.57 -4.93
CA LEU A 88 -14.06 3.45 -5.53
C LEU A 88 -13.96 4.15 -6.88
N ILE A 89 -15.00 4.05 -7.71
CA ILE A 89 -15.09 4.79 -8.98
C ILE A 89 -15.03 6.30 -8.74
N ASN A 90 -15.81 6.81 -7.79
CA ASN A 90 -15.81 8.23 -7.46
C ASN A 90 -14.46 8.67 -6.89
N TYR A 91 -13.83 7.83 -6.07
CA TYR A 91 -12.49 8.07 -5.55
C TYR A 91 -11.47 8.20 -6.68
N LEU A 92 -11.43 7.25 -7.62
CA LEU A 92 -10.50 7.32 -8.77
C LEU A 92 -10.73 8.58 -9.61
N LYS A 93 -11.99 8.91 -9.91
CA LYS A 93 -12.34 10.14 -10.64
C LYS A 93 -11.87 11.40 -9.90
N SER A 94 -12.11 11.49 -8.60
CA SER A 94 -11.68 12.64 -7.80
C SER A 94 -10.17 12.75 -7.67
N SER A 95 -9.45 11.62 -7.78
CA SER A 95 -7.99 11.55 -7.82
C SER A 95 -7.38 11.82 -9.21
N GLY A 96 -8.21 12.17 -10.21
CA GLY A 96 -7.76 12.53 -11.55
C GLY A 96 -7.59 11.35 -12.50
N TYR A 97 -8.00 10.15 -12.11
CA TYR A 97 -7.97 8.99 -13.00
C TYR A 97 -9.11 9.04 -14.03
N THR A 98 -8.80 8.62 -15.24
CA THR A 98 -9.75 8.50 -16.36
C THR A 98 -9.91 7.03 -16.74
N GLU A 99 -11.15 6.60 -16.91
CA GLU A 99 -11.49 5.23 -17.32
C GLU A 99 -11.22 5.01 -18.80
N ILE A 100 -10.54 3.92 -19.12
CA ILE A 100 -10.27 3.46 -20.48
C ILE A 100 -10.74 2.01 -20.60
N ALA A 101 -11.40 1.66 -21.71
CA ALA A 101 -11.77 0.27 -21.98
C ALA A 101 -10.53 -0.61 -22.06
N ASP A 102 -10.52 -1.71 -21.30
CA ASP A 102 -9.44 -2.70 -21.30
C ASP A 102 -10.00 -4.04 -21.78
N PRO A 103 -9.43 -4.65 -22.83
CA PRO A 103 -9.96 -5.89 -23.40
C PRO A 103 -9.83 -7.10 -22.47
N VAL A 104 -8.94 -7.04 -21.48
CA VAL A 104 -8.67 -8.14 -20.53
C VAL A 104 -9.46 -7.96 -19.23
N PHE A 105 -9.44 -6.75 -18.67
CA PHE A 105 -9.99 -6.47 -17.34
C PHE A 105 -11.31 -5.67 -17.38
N GLY A 106 -11.85 -5.41 -18.56
CA GLY A 106 -13.09 -4.64 -18.75
C GLY A 106 -12.88 -3.14 -18.68
N SER A 107 -12.22 -2.61 -17.65
CA SER A 107 -11.83 -1.20 -17.57
C SER A 107 -10.52 -1.02 -16.80
N ARG A 108 -9.71 -0.12 -17.30
CA ARG A 108 -8.48 0.37 -16.69
C ARG A 108 -8.62 1.87 -16.40
N TRP A 109 -8.17 2.28 -15.26
CA TRP A 109 -8.10 3.69 -14.87
C TRP A 109 -6.68 4.18 -15.02
N THR A 110 -6.47 5.30 -15.70
CA THR A 110 -5.13 5.87 -15.95
C THR A 110 -5.06 7.30 -15.47
N LEU A 111 -3.93 7.67 -14.89
CA LEU A 111 -3.64 9.04 -14.48
C LEU A 111 -2.85 9.73 -15.60
N SER A 112 -3.41 10.81 -16.16
CA SER A 112 -2.78 11.54 -17.27
C SER A 112 -1.41 12.08 -16.89
N GLY A 113 -0.42 11.90 -17.77
CA GLY A 113 0.96 12.34 -17.52
C GLY A 113 1.73 11.49 -16.50
N SER A 114 1.20 10.32 -16.13
CA SER A 114 1.81 9.39 -15.18
C SER A 114 1.89 7.99 -15.78
N ASN A 115 2.80 7.19 -15.23
CA ASN A 115 2.92 5.76 -15.51
C ASN A 115 2.05 4.89 -14.58
N LYS A 116 1.09 5.52 -13.88
CA LYS A 116 0.18 4.86 -12.95
C LYS A 116 -1.13 4.45 -13.61
N SER A 117 -1.58 3.26 -13.28
CA SER A 117 -2.91 2.76 -13.62
C SER A 117 -3.57 2.11 -12.42
N ALA A 118 -4.91 2.02 -12.43
CA ALA A 118 -5.68 1.36 -11.41
C ALA A 118 -6.74 0.45 -12.00
N TYR A 119 -7.12 -0.57 -11.25
CA TYR A 119 -8.14 -1.54 -11.59
C TYR A 119 -9.08 -1.76 -10.42
N ILE A 120 -10.37 -1.97 -10.71
CA ILE A 120 -11.35 -2.38 -9.71
C ILE A 120 -11.86 -3.76 -10.15
N ALA A 121 -11.55 -4.77 -9.37
CA ALA A 121 -11.99 -6.15 -9.61
C ALA A 121 -12.89 -6.65 -8.49
N THR A 122 -13.79 -7.58 -8.81
CA THR A 122 -14.59 -8.30 -7.83
C THR A 122 -14.20 -9.77 -7.89
N GLU A 123 -13.73 -10.30 -6.78
CA GLU A 123 -13.34 -11.70 -6.64
C GLU A 123 -14.18 -12.35 -5.53
N GLY A 124 -15.21 -13.10 -5.95
CA GLY A 124 -16.20 -13.64 -5.02
C GLY A 124 -16.96 -12.52 -4.30
N ARG A 125 -16.72 -12.39 -2.98
CA ARG A 125 -17.29 -11.36 -2.13
C ARG A 125 -16.31 -10.23 -1.77
N VAL A 126 -15.11 -10.26 -2.33
CA VAL A 126 -14.08 -9.28 -2.07
C VAL A 126 -14.03 -8.31 -3.24
N LEU A 127 -14.03 -7.02 -2.95
CA LEU A 127 -13.77 -5.96 -3.92
C LEU A 127 -12.31 -5.54 -3.79
N LYS A 128 -11.57 -5.58 -4.88
CA LYS A 128 -10.15 -5.23 -4.93
C LYS A 128 -9.94 -3.94 -5.69
N LEU A 129 -9.14 -3.05 -5.13
CA LEU A 129 -8.65 -1.84 -5.78
C LEU A 129 -7.14 -1.97 -5.91
N THR A 130 -6.66 -2.13 -7.14
CA THR A 130 -5.25 -2.38 -7.45
C THR A 130 -4.66 -1.18 -8.17
N PHE A 131 -3.54 -0.65 -7.67
CA PHE A 131 -2.73 0.36 -8.31
C PHE A 131 -1.47 -0.30 -8.87
N ILE A 132 -1.10 0.07 -10.09
CA ILE A 132 0.09 -0.43 -10.78
C ILE A 132 0.91 0.77 -11.25
N GLU A 133 2.19 0.80 -10.87
CA GLU A 133 3.14 1.79 -11.34
C GLU A 133 4.23 1.11 -12.17
N THR A 134 4.26 1.44 -13.47
CA THR A 134 5.29 0.95 -14.39
C THR A 134 6.48 1.90 -14.40
N ARG A 135 7.69 1.36 -14.53
CA ARG A 135 8.92 2.16 -14.67
C ARG A 135 9.13 2.64 -16.11
#